data_41261e39fb36ea08af5a331b1f0122aa
#
_entry.id   41261e39fb36ea08af5a331b1f0122aa
#
_cell.length_a   1.000
_cell.length_b   1.000
_cell.length_c   1.000
_cell.angle_alpha   90.00
_cell.angle_beta   90.00
_cell.angle_gamma   90.00
#
_symmetry.space_group_name_H-M   'P 1'
#
loop_
_entity.id
_entity.type
_entity.pdbx_description
1 polymer ?
#
loop_
_entity_poly.entity_id
_entity_poly.type
_entity_poly.pdbx_seq_one_letter_code
_entity_poly.pdbx_strand_id
1 'polypeptide(L)'
;MNHVSVVTPSLNQARYLREALESVRAQTHSPVEHVVVDGGSTDGTLEILAEYEGVRWLSEPDRGQAHAVNKGVALAEGEVVGWLNADDAYEPHAVSDAVRMLEQTGAGLVYADVTRVNDDRVDPRRIRSRPEWKLWTELNDGNGVYSPAVFFTREAFEAVGGLDESLHLAMDYDLWLKIGARFGACHIDAVWGVQRIHNEAKTVRRYQEFWPERLAISRRHGGRLVSPLLIRRYVRSPRAQRVAIQAAAAAYALAGKRSP
;
A
#
# COMPACT_ATOMS: atom_id res chain seq x y z
N MET A 1 -16.82 0.76 17.40
CA MET A 1 -16.23 -0.18 16.40
C MET A 1 -15.44 -1.26 17.14
N ASN A 2 -16.05 -2.39 17.45
CA ASN A 2 -15.39 -3.38 18.30
C ASN A 2 -14.82 -4.58 17.54
N HIS A 3 -15.29 -4.86 16.35
CA HIS A 3 -14.85 -6.01 15.57
C HIS A 3 -13.97 -5.57 14.40
N VAL A 4 -12.74 -6.06 14.39
CA VAL A 4 -11.73 -5.74 13.37
C VAL A 4 -11.36 -7.01 12.62
N SER A 5 -11.29 -6.93 11.29
CA SER A 5 -10.76 -8.01 10.46
C SER A 5 -9.48 -7.56 9.79
N VAL A 6 -8.46 -8.40 9.84
CA VAL A 6 -7.25 -8.24 9.04
C VAL A 6 -7.32 -9.20 7.86
N VAL A 7 -7.16 -8.68 6.65
CA VAL A 7 -7.16 -9.45 5.41
C VAL A 7 -5.73 -9.54 4.87
N THR A 8 -5.25 -10.77 4.66
CA THR A 8 -3.91 -11.04 4.14
C THR A 8 -4.00 -11.82 2.82
N PRO A 9 -3.70 -11.19 1.67
CA PRO A 9 -3.51 -11.91 0.42
C PRO A 9 -2.16 -12.63 0.42
N SER A 10 -2.13 -13.89 0.01
CA SER A 10 -0.92 -14.73 -0.02
C SER A 10 -0.80 -15.46 -1.36
N LEU A 11 0.41 -15.54 -1.88
CA LEU A 11 0.79 -16.45 -2.97
C LEU A 11 2.29 -16.74 -2.89
N ASN A 12 2.64 -17.98 -2.55
CA ASN A 12 4.01 -18.44 -2.37
C ASN A 12 4.81 -17.55 -1.38
N GLN A 13 4.28 -17.41 -0.16
CA GLN A 13 4.83 -16.54 0.89
C GLN A 13 5.25 -17.30 2.15
N ALA A 14 5.53 -18.60 2.06
CA ALA A 14 5.94 -19.43 3.22
C ALA A 14 7.07 -18.80 4.03
N ARG A 15 8.00 -18.11 3.37
CA ARG A 15 9.15 -17.47 4.00
C ARG A 15 8.77 -16.38 5.02
N TYR A 16 7.69 -15.63 4.75
CA TYR A 16 7.35 -14.43 5.52
C TYR A 16 6.05 -14.57 6.31
N LEU A 17 5.15 -15.44 5.86
CA LEU A 17 3.78 -15.55 6.35
C LEU A 17 3.68 -15.71 7.87
N ARG A 18 4.58 -16.48 8.49
CA ARG A 18 4.59 -16.67 9.96
C ARG A 18 4.68 -15.34 10.72
N GLU A 19 5.53 -14.43 10.25
CA GLU A 19 5.69 -13.12 10.88
C GLU A 19 4.42 -12.28 10.74
N ALA A 20 3.77 -12.27 9.59
CA ALA A 20 2.49 -11.61 9.37
C ALA A 20 1.42 -12.16 10.33
N LEU A 21 1.27 -13.49 10.42
CA LEU A 21 0.30 -14.16 11.29
C LEU A 21 0.53 -13.82 12.77
N GLU A 22 1.77 -13.92 13.24
CA GLU A 22 2.13 -13.60 14.63
C GLU A 22 1.91 -12.11 14.95
N SER A 23 2.15 -11.20 14.00
CA SER A 23 1.94 -9.77 14.20
C SER A 23 0.47 -9.42 14.39
N VAL A 24 -0.44 -10.12 13.72
CA VAL A 24 -1.88 -9.97 13.92
C VAL A 24 -2.32 -10.60 15.25
N ARG A 25 -1.80 -11.78 15.58
CA ARG A 25 -2.08 -12.45 16.84
C ARG A 25 -1.62 -11.65 18.07
N ALA A 26 -0.54 -10.89 17.93
CA ALA A 26 0.05 -10.07 18.99
C ALA A 26 -0.61 -8.70 19.17
N GLN A 27 -1.70 -8.39 18.45
CA GLN A 27 -2.37 -7.11 18.60
C GLN A 27 -2.98 -6.94 20.01
N THR A 28 -2.87 -5.72 20.54
CA THR A 28 -3.43 -5.39 21.87
C THR A 28 -4.93 -5.19 21.85
N HIS A 29 -5.54 -5.02 20.68
CA HIS A 29 -6.98 -4.99 20.47
C HIS A 29 -7.55 -6.42 20.41
N SER A 30 -8.79 -6.62 20.92
CA SER A 30 -9.50 -7.90 20.85
C SER A 30 -11.00 -7.64 20.83
N PRO A 31 -11.79 -8.36 20.02
CA PRO A 31 -11.36 -9.42 19.09
C PRO A 31 -10.79 -8.89 17.77
N VAL A 32 -9.83 -9.63 17.21
CA VAL A 32 -9.34 -9.44 15.83
C VAL A 32 -9.53 -10.73 15.05
N GLU A 33 -10.33 -10.68 13.99
CA GLU A 33 -10.44 -11.75 13.00
C GLU A 33 -9.27 -11.66 12.00
N HIS A 34 -8.61 -12.78 11.69
CA HIS A 34 -7.62 -12.83 10.63
C HIS A 34 -8.12 -13.72 9.48
N VAL A 35 -8.26 -13.13 8.30
CA VAL A 35 -8.68 -13.81 7.07
C VAL A 35 -7.53 -13.83 6.08
N VAL A 36 -7.06 -15.03 5.72
CA VAL A 36 -6.01 -15.21 4.72
C VAL A 36 -6.61 -15.76 3.43
N VAL A 37 -6.36 -15.09 2.30
CA VAL A 37 -6.77 -15.56 0.97
C VAL A 37 -5.53 -15.91 0.20
N ASP A 38 -5.32 -17.22 0.01
CA ASP A 38 -4.19 -17.78 -0.70
C ASP A 38 -4.56 -18.07 -2.17
N GLY A 39 -3.70 -17.65 -3.09
CA GLY A 39 -3.90 -17.76 -4.53
C GLY A 39 -3.53 -19.12 -5.14
N GLY A 40 -3.44 -20.19 -4.33
CA GLY A 40 -3.02 -21.52 -4.75
C GLY A 40 -1.51 -21.73 -4.62
N SER A 41 -0.94 -21.44 -3.47
CA SER A 41 0.49 -21.59 -3.17
C SER A 41 0.96 -23.05 -3.22
N THR A 42 2.25 -23.25 -3.54
CA THR A 42 2.92 -24.55 -3.66
C THR A 42 4.26 -24.63 -2.92
N ASP A 43 4.57 -23.66 -2.06
CA ASP A 43 5.87 -23.46 -1.41
C ASP A 43 5.89 -23.78 0.10
N GLY A 44 4.86 -24.45 0.63
CA GLY A 44 4.72 -24.67 2.08
C GLY A 44 3.85 -23.63 2.81
N THR A 45 3.25 -22.68 2.08
CA THR A 45 2.33 -21.68 2.65
C THR A 45 1.12 -22.34 3.32
N LEU A 46 0.53 -23.38 2.69
CA LEU A 46 -0.66 -24.06 3.22
C LEU A 46 -0.37 -24.87 4.49
N GLU A 47 0.78 -25.48 4.57
CA GLU A 47 1.26 -26.19 5.76
C GLU A 47 1.38 -25.21 6.94
N ILE A 48 1.90 -24.02 6.70
CA ILE A 48 1.97 -22.95 7.71
C ILE A 48 0.58 -22.54 8.16
N LEU A 49 -0.34 -22.27 7.23
CA LEU A 49 -1.71 -21.87 7.58
C LEU A 49 -2.44 -22.92 8.42
N ALA A 50 -2.21 -24.21 8.15
CA ALA A 50 -2.81 -25.31 8.90
C ALA A 50 -2.33 -25.39 10.36
N GLU A 51 -1.18 -24.81 10.72
CA GLU A 51 -0.66 -24.75 12.09
C GLU A 51 -1.33 -23.66 12.96
N TYR A 52 -2.03 -22.68 12.34
CA TYR A 52 -2.59 -21.54 13.04
C TYR A 52 -4.08 -21.70 13.32
N GLU A 53 -4.42 -22.18 14.51
CA GLU A 53 -5.80 -22.17 14.99
C GLU A 53 -6.33 -20.74 15.10
N GLY A 54 -7.58 -20.53 14.69
CA GLY A 54 -8.26 -19.22 14.75
C GLY A 54 -7.99 -18.30 13.55
N VAL A 55 -7.10 -18.69 12.64
CA VAL A 55 -6.97 -18.02 11.33
C VAL A 55 -7.96 -18.64 10.36
N ARG A 56 -8.85 -17.82 9.81
CA ARG A 56 -9.75 -18.23 8.74
C ARG A 56 -9.01 -18.11 7.41
N TRP A 57 -8.88 -19.17 6.65
CA TRP A 57 -8.21 -19.11 5.36
C TRP A 57 -8.93 -19.88 4.25
N LEU A 58 -8.70 -19.42 3.02
CA LEU A 58 -9.18 -20.04 1.79
C LEU A 58 -8.01 -20.10 0.80
N SER A 59 -7.79 -21.25 0.19
CA SER A 59 -6.79 -21.41 -0.89
C SER A 59 -7.47 -21.84 -2.17
N GLU A 60 -7.39 -21.00 -3.19
CA GLU A 60 -7.86 -21.29 -4.55
C GLU A 60 -7.20 -20.32 -5.54
N PRO A 61 -7.06 -20.65 -6.82
CA PRO A 61 -6.53 -19.74 -7.82
C PRO A 61 -7.28 -18.41 -7.83
N ASP A 62 -6.55 -17.31 -7.89
CA ASP A 62 -7.09 -15.96 -7.94
C ASP A 62 -6.70 -15.22 -9.24
N ARG A 63 -7.28 -14.04 -9.46
CA ARG A 63 -6.98 -13.15 -10.58
C ARG A 63 -5.96 -12.07 -10.21
N GLY A 64 -5.27 -12.22 -9.09
CA GLY A 64 -4.30 -11.27 -8.56
C GLY A 64 -4.70 -10.72 -7.19
N GLN A 65 -3.80 -9.95 -6.61
CA GLN A 65 -3.89 -9.46 -5.23
C GLN A 65 -5.18 -8.67 -4.94
N ALA A 66 -5.64 -7.83 -5.87
CA ALA A 66 -6.90 -7.09 -5.71
C ALA A 66 -8.09 -8.03 -5.55
N HIS A 67 -8.15 -9.10 -6.34
CA HIS A 67 -9.18 -10.13 -6.23
C HIS A 67 -9.10 -10.87 -4.89
N ALA A 68 -7.90 -11.24 -4.44
CA ALA A 68 -7.71 -11.91 -3.15
C ALA A 68 -8.17 -11.00 -1.98
N VAL A 69 -7.82 -9.71 -1.99
CA VAL A 69 -8.26 -8.76 -0.94
C VAL A 69 -9.77 -8.55 -0.98
N ASN A 70 -10.37 -8.34 -2.16
CA ASN A 70 -11.83 -8.21 -2.29
C ASN A 70 -12.56 -9.42 -1.72
N LYS A 71 -12.08 -10.62 -2.04
CA LYS A 71 -12.61 -11.89 -1.51
C LYS A 71 -12.43 -11.98 0.00
N GLY A 72 -11.26 -11.60 0.51
CA GLY A 72 -11.00 -11.59 1.95
C GLY A 72 -11.91 -10.63 2.71
N VAL A 73 -12.14 -9.43 2.18
CA VAL A 73 -13.10 -8.47 2.80
C VAL A 73 -14.53 -9.00 2.74
N ALA A 74 -14.92 -9.67 1.66
CA ALA A 74 -16.26 -10.30 1.57
C ALA A 74 -16.47 -11.46 2.57
N LEU A 75 -15.40 -12.18 2.92
CA LEU A 75 -15.41 -13.24 3.94
C LEU A 75 -15.33 -12.71 5.38
N ALA A 76 -14.71 -11.56 5.56
CA ALA A 76 -14.48 -10.95 6.85
C ALA A 76 -15.78 -10.38 7.46
N GLU A 77 -15.87 -10.24 8.79
CA GLU A 77 -17.06 -9.79 9.51
C GLU A 77 -16.86 -8.44 10.22
N GLY A 78 -15.62 -7.97 10.37
CA GLY A 78 -15.28 -6.76 11.09
C GLY A 78 -15.81 -5.48 10.45
N GLU A 79 -16.19 -4.50 11.26
CA GLU A 79 -16.58 -3.15 10.84
C GLU A 79 -15.38 -2.32 10.37
N VAL A 80 -14.21 -2.64 10.91
CA VAL A 80 -12.91 -2.09 10.54
C VAL A 80 -12.09 -3.16 9.84
N VAL A 81 -11.43 -2.79 8.75
CA VAL A 81 -10.60 -3.70 7.97
C VAL A 81 -9.18 -3.17 7.91
N GLY A 82 -8.21 -4.04 8.22
CA GLY A 82 -6.80 -3.86 7.91
C GLY A 82 -6.41 -4.72 6.72
N TRP A 83 -5.62 -4.18 5.80
CA TRP A 83 -5.00 -4.96 4.72
C TRP A 83 -3.51 -5.12 5.00
N LEU A 84 -3.09 -6.34 5.30
CA LEU A 84 -1.70 -6.69 5.58
C LEU A 84 -1.20 -7.70 4.54
N ASN A 85 -0.17 -7.34 3.77
CA ASN A 85 0.46 -8.31 2.87
C ASN A 85 1.22 -9.38 3.67
N ALA A 86 1.34 -10.57 3.10
CA ALA A 86 1.96 -11.71 3.77
C ALA A 86 3.48 -11.56 4.03
N ASP A 87 4.13 -10.56 3.40
CA ASP A 87 5.54 -10.20 3.57
C ASP A 87 5.77 -9.00 4.53
N ASP A 88 4.68 -8.39 5.03
CA ASP A 88 4.67 -7.26 5.96
C ASP A 88 4.24 -7.72 7.38
N ALA A 89 4.32 -6.81 8.36
CA ALA A 89 3.86 -7.07 9.73
C ALA A 89 3.25 -5.81 10.36
N TYR A 90 2.40 -5.99 11.38
CA TYR A 90 1.91 -4.89 12.21
C TYR A 90 2.76 -4.69 13.47
N GLU A 91 2.82 -3.44 13.94
CA GLU A 91 3.25 -3.15 15.30
C GLU A 91 2.12 -3.47 16.30
N PRO A 92 2.42 -3.82 17.56
CA PRO A 92 1.41 -4.37 18.51
C PRO A 92 0.20 -3.48 18.77
N HIS A 93 0.31 -2.17 18.61
CA HIS A 93 -0.77 -1.21 18.90
C HIS A 93 -1.51 -0.71 17.65
N ALA A 94 -1.16 -1.23 16.46
CA ALA A 94 -1.70 -0.73 15.20
C ALA A 94 -3.23 -0.76 15.15
N VAL A 95 -3.83 -1.90 15.49
CA VAL A 95 -5.29 -2.08 15.47
C VAL A 95 -5.99 -1.21 16.51
N SER A 96 -5.51 -1.19 17.76
CA SER A 96 -6.14 -0.39 18.82
C SER A 96 -6.09 1.11 18.54
N ASP A 97 -4.99 1.60 18.01
CA ASP A 97 -4.85 2.99 17.61
C ASP A 97 -5.74 3.34 16.42
N ALA A 98 -5.83 2.45 15.44
CA ALA A 98 -6.67 2.64 14.25
C ALA A 98 -8.15 2.73 14.61
N VAL A 99 -8.65 1.80 15.43
CA VAL A 99 -10.03 1.83 15.92
C VAL A 99 -10.34 3.14 16.63
N ARG A 100 -9.50 3.53 17.59
CA ARG A 100 -9.63 4.79 18.30
C ARG A 100 -9.68 6.01 17.36
N MET A 101 -8.81 6.05 16.36
CA MET A 101 -8.77 7.15 15.39
C MET A 101 -9.99 7.20 14.50
N LEU A 102 -10.48 6.06 14.01
CA LEU A 102 -11.72 6.00 13.22
C LEU A 102 -12.91 6.50 14.01
N GLU A 103 -13.05 6.10 15.29
CA GLU A 103 -14.11 6.57 16.18
C GLU A 103 -14.03 8.06 16.49
N GLN A 104 -12.82 8.59 16.73
CA GLN A 104 -12.62 10.00 17.07
C GLN A 104 -12.81 10.94 15.88
N THR A 105 -12.45 10.51 14.67
CA THR A 105 -12.45 11.37 13.49
C THR A 105 -13.68 11.20 12.59
N GLY A 106 -14.33 10.04 12.65
CA GLY A 106 -15.39 9.66 11.70
C GLY A 106 -14.90 9.49 10.27
N ALA A 107 -13.57 9.44 10.05
CA ALA A 107 -12.98 9.23 8.73
C ALA A 107 -13.21 7.80 8.24
N GLY A 108 -13.32 7.61 6.95
CA GLY A 108 -13.41 6.27 6.35
C GLY A 108 -12.08 5.53 6.26
N LEU A 109 -10.96 6.25 6.43
CA LEU A 109 -9.60 5.71 6.37
C LEU A 109 -8.69 6.41 7.37
N VAL A 110 -7.87 5.62 8.07
CA VAL A 110 -6.80 6.13 8.94
C VAL A 110 -5.47 5.46 8.59
N TYR A 111 -4.39 6.18 8.76
CA TYR A 111 -3.07 5.68 8.42
C TYR A 111 -1.97 6.29 9.30
N ALA A 112 -0.85 5.58 9.37
CA ALA A 112 0.32 5.97 10.13
C ALA A 112 1.60 5.77 9.32
N ASP A 113 2.74 5.93 9.96
CA ASP A 113 4.05 5.64 9.39
C ASP A 113 4.35 4.15 9.38
N VAL A 114 5.37 3.76 8.64
CA VAL A 114 5.90 2.40 8.63
C VAL A 114 7.38 2.37 9.00
N THR A 115 7.82 1.26 9.58
CA THR A 115 9.24 0.90 9.63
C THR A 115 9.56 0.10 8.37
N ARG A 116 10.49 0.57 7.56
CA ARG A 116 10.98 -0.18 6.40
C ARG A 116 12.18 -1.00 6.76
N VAL A 117 12.15 -2.27 6.39
CA VAL A 117 13.24 -3.23 6.61
C VAL A 117 13.60 -3.93 5.29
N ASN A 118 14.84 -4.39 5.19
CA ASN A 118 15.25 -5.37 4.16
C ASN A 118 14.95 -6.80 4.63
N ASP A 119 15.28 -7.79 3.80
CA ASP A 119 15.10 -9.21 4.11
C ASP A 119 15.71 -9.64 5.46
N ASP A 120 16.88 -9.13 5.79
CA ASP A 120 17.63 -9.48 6.99
C ASP A 120 17.28 -8.58 8.19
N ARG A 121 16.31 -7.67 8.03
CA ARG A 121 15.93 -6.65 9.03
C ARG A 121 17.09 -5.75 9.50
N VAL A 122 18.13 -5.65 8.71
CA VAL A 122 19.26 -4.75 8.97
C VAL A 122 18.86 -3.33 8.58
N ASP A 123 19.23 -2.35 9.41
CA ASP A 123 19.00 -0.92 9.18
C ASP A 123 17.50 -0.55 9.04
N PRO A 124 16.68 -0.80 10.09
CA PRO A 124 15.28 -0.41 10.06
C PRO A 124 15.15 1.12 10.00
N ARG A 125 14.29 1.64 9.11
CA ARG A 125 14.09 3.07 8.92
C ARG A 125 12.62 3.43 9.01
N ARG A 126 12.28 4.39 9.86
CA ARG A 126 10.94 4.99 9.86
C ARG A 126 10.74 5.75 8.56
N ILE A 127 9.72 5.38 7.81
CA ILE A 127 9.25 6.09 6.62
C ILE A 127 7.98 6.83 7.02
N ARG A 128 8.04 8.14 6.96
CA ARG A 128 6.92 8.99 7.34
C ARG A 128 5.87 9.01 6.23
N SER A 129 4.66 8.73 6.63
CA SER A 129 3.46 8.97 5.81
C SER A 129 3.19 10.47 5.74
N ARG A 130 2.32 10.86 4.82
CA ARG A 130 1.94 12.27 4.70
C ARG A 130 1.09 12.69 5.92
N PRO A 131 1.49 13.75 6.65
CA PRO A 131 0.81 14.12 7.91
C PRO A 131 -0.58 14.72 7.68
N GLU A 132 -0.86 15.22 6.48
CA GLU A 132 -2.17 15.75 6.11
C GLU A 132 -2.59 15.18 4.77
N TRP A 133 -3.72 14.48 4.74
CA TRP A 133 -4.28 13.95 3.51
C TRP A 133 -5.01 15.04 2.74
N LYS A 134 -4.59 15.27 1.51
CA LYS A 134 -5.25 16.18 0.57
C LYS A 134 -5.33 15.50 -0.79
N LEU A 135 -6.53 15.33 -1.33
CA LEU A 135 -6.73 14.69 -2.63
C LEU A 135 -5.82 15.28 -3.72
N TRP A 136 -5.75 16.60 -3.79
CA TRP A 136 -4.87 17.26 -4.76
C TRP A 136 -3.41 16.83 -4.63
N THR A 137 -2.91 16.72 -3.41
CA THR A 137 -1.51 16.36 -3.12
C THR A 137 -1.24 14.90 -3.44
N GLU A 138 -2.16 14.00 -3.06
CA GLU A 138 -2.04 12.57 -3.38
C GLU A 138 -2.05 12.34 -4.90
N LEU A 139 -2.91 13.05 -5.63
CA LEU A 139 -2.98 12.96 -7.09
C LEU A 139 -1.72 13.50 -7.79
N ASN A 140 -1.15 14.59 -7.32
CA ASN A 140 -0.16 15.35 -8.09
C ASN A 140 1.27 15.24 -7.55
N ASP A 141 1.46 14.96 -6.26
CA ASP A 141 2.78 14.87 -5.63
C ASP A 141 3.16 13.43 -5.23
N GLY A 142 2.20 12.55 -5.25
CA GLY A 142 2.43 11.13 -5.03
C GLY A 142 1.81 10.56 -3.77
N ASN A 143 1.67 9.22 -3.76
CA ASN A 143 1.15 8.50 -2.62
C ASN A 143 2.04 8.73 -1.37
N GLY A 144 1.46 9.24 -0.34
CA GLY A 144 2.07 9.40 0.97
C GLY A 144 1.53 8.42 2.01
N VAL A 145 0.85 7.35 1.57
CA VAL A 145 0.19 6.34 2.41
C VAL A 145 0.77 4.97 2.08
N TYR A 146 1.13 4.19 3.09
CA TYR A 146 1.76 2.88 2.94
C TYR A 146 0.83 1.78 3.46
N SER A 147 0.53 0.78 2.62
CA SER A 147 -0.46 -0.26 2.87
C SER A 147 -0.38 -0.95 4.24
N PRO A 148 0.81 -1.36 4.77
CA PRO A 148 0.85 -2.04 6.07
C PRO A 148 0.60 -1.12 7.27
N ALA A 149 0.23 0.14 7.06
CA ALA A 149 -0.15 1.06 8.14
C ALA A 149 -1.48 1.75 7.85
N VAL A 150 -2.42 1.05 7.19
CA VAL A 150 -3.73 1.59 6.81
C VAL A 150 -4.83 0.70 7.35
N PHE A 151 -5.85 1.36 7.93
CA PHE A 151 -7.12 0.74 8.28
C PHE A 151 -8.27 1.59 7.72
N PHE A 152 -9.35 0.93 7.35
CA PHE A 152 -10.52 1.60 6.79
C PHE A 152 -11.81 0.96 7.29
N THR A 153 -12.91 1.70 7.20
CA THR A 153 -14.22 1.14 7.54
C THR A 153 -14.71 0.26 6.40
N ARG A 154 -15.37 -0.85 6.73
CA ARG A 154 -16.04 -1.72 5.76
C ARG A 154 -17.03 -0.94 4.92
N GLU A 155 -17.82 -0.07 5.55
CA GLU A 155 -18.78 0.80 4.88
C GLU A 155 -18.12 1.63 3.76
N ALA A 156 -16.98 2.27 4.05
CA ALA A 156 -16.26 3.07 3.06
C ALA A 156 -15.73 2.22 1.91
N PHE A 157 -15.19 1.02 2.21
CA PHE A 157 -14.71 0.08 1.20
C PHE A 157 -15.83 -0.38 0.25
N GLU A 158 -16.96 -0.80 0.79
CA GLU A 158 -18.12 -1.27 0.03
C GLU A 158 -18.74 -0.13 -0.80
N ALA A 159 -18.89 1.06 -0.20
CA ALA A 159 -19.48 2.22 -0.85
C ALA A 159 -18.66 2.76 -2.05
N VAL A 160 -17.36 2.46 -2.11
CA VAL A 160 -16.50 2.81 -3.25
C VAL A 160 -16.28 1.65 -4.23
N GLY A 161 -16.94 0.50 -4.00
CA GLY A 161 -16.89 -0.69 -4.85
C GLY A 161 -15.63 -1.54 -4.70
N GLY A 162 -14.91 -1.43 -3.58
CA GLY A 162 -13.70 -2.19 -3.29
C GLY A 162 -12.52 -1.86 -4.19
N LEU A 163 -11.60 -2.82 -4.32
CA LEU A 163 -10.43 -2.72 -5.19
C LEU A 163 -10.80 -2.98 -6.65
N ASP A 164 -10.21 -2.20 -7.56
CA ASP A 164 -10.27 -2.42 -9.02
C ASP A 164 -9.34 -3.60 -9.39
N GLU A 165 -9.93 -4.75 -9.73
CA GLU A 165 -9.20 -5.98 -10.05
C GLU A 165 -8.43 -5.91 -11.39
N SER A 166 -8.66 -4.87 -12.19
CA SER A 166 -7.86 -4.62 -13.39
C SER A 166 -6.49 -4.00 -13.09
N LEU A 167 -6.29 -3.52 -11.86
CA LEU A 167 -5.02 -2.95 -11.40
C LEU A 167 -4.13 -4.03 -10.77
N HIS A 168 -2.82 -3.94 -11.00
CA HIS A 168 -1.89 -4.97 -10.59
C HIS A 168 -0.81 -4.51 -9.60
N LEU A 169 -0.50 -3.22 -9.55
CA LEU A 169 0.64 -2.67 -8.81
C LEU A 169 0.30 -1.53 -7.86
N ALA A 170 -0.68 -0.69 -8.21
CA ALA A 170 -1.07 0.50 -7.47
C ALA A 170 -2.56 0.51 -7.10
N MET A 171 -3.15 -0.69 -6.91
CA MET A 171 -4.56 -0.85 -6.54
C MET A 171 -4.87 -0.25 -5.15
N ASP A 172 -3.90 -0.27 -4.24
CA ASP A 172 -3.96 0.38 -2.94
C ASP A 172 -4.13 1.90 -3.10
N TYR A 173 -3.34 2.52 -3.96
CA TYR A 173 -3.42 3.94 -4.23
C TYR A 173 -4.80 4.35 -4.80
N ASP A 174 -5.37 3.57 -5.72
CA ASP A 174 -6.73 3.81 -6.23
C ASP A 174 -7.77 3.75 -5.11
N LEU A 175 -7.68 2.75 -4.23
CA LEU A 175 -8.59 2.60 -3.10
C LEU A 175 -8.48 3.77 -2.12
N TRP A 176 -7.25 4.18 -1.76
CA TRP A 176 -7.04 5.31 -0.85
C TRP A 176 -7.59 6.62 -1.42
N LEU A 177 -7.45 6.86 -2.72
CA LEU A 177 -8.05 8.02 -3.39
C LEU A 177 -9.57 7.98 -3.33
N LYS A 178 -10.21 6.83 -3.60
CA LYS A 178 -11.66 6.67 -3.57
C LYS A 178 -12.23 6.89 -2.16
N ILE A 179 -11.66 6.21 -1.16
CA ILE A 179 -12.12 6.34 0.23
C ILE A 179 -11.85 7.74 0.76
N GLY A 180 -10.61 8.23 0.63
CA GLY A 180 -10.22 9.52 1.17
C GLY A 180 -10.99 10.70 0.56
N ALA A 181 -11.34 10.63 -0.74
CA ALA A 181 -12.13 11.66 -1.39
C ALA A 181 -13.59 11.72 -0.89
N ARG A 182 -14.18 10.58 -0.52
CA ARG A 182 -15.60 10.48 -0.18
C ARG A 182 -15.84 10.47 1.34
N PHE A 183 -14.98 9.84 2.10
CA PHE A 183 -15.16 9.59 3.54
C PHE A 183 -14.08 10.23 4.42
N GLY A 184 -13.11 10.93 3.80
CA GLY A 184 -11.97 11.50 4.52
C GLY A 184 -10.91 10.47 4.86
N ALA A 185 -9.69 10.99 5.13
CA ALA A 185 -8.57 10.19 5.59
C ALA A 185 -7.77 10.98 6.64
N CYS A 186 -7.32 10.31 7.71
CA CYS A 186 -6.58 10.94 8.80
C CYS A 186 -5.26 10.21 9.07
N HIS A 187 -4.20 10.98 9.32
CA HIS A 187 -2.90 10.49 9.75
C HIS A 187 -2.74 10.54 11.26
N ILE A 188 -2.03 9.56 11.81
CA ILE A 188 -1.52 9.61 13.18
C ILE A 188 0.02 9.52 13.16
N ASP A 189 0.69 10.34 13.98
CA ASP A 189 2.16 10.27 14.16
C ASP A 189 2.53 9.09 15.07
N ALA A 190 2.38 7.89 14.53
CA ALA A 190 2.75 6.62 15.11
C ALA A 190 3.38 5.73 14.04
N VAL A 191 3.93 4.61 14.42
CA VAL A 191 4.35 3.55 13.49
C VAL A 191 3.43 2.36 13.69
N TRP A 192 2.72 1.94 12.63
CA TRP A 192 1.77 0.84 12.71
C TRP A 192 2.20 -0.41 11.96
N GLY A 193 3.07 -0.25 10.97
CA GLY A 193 3.46 -1.37 10.12
C GLY A 193 4.95 -1.49 9.91
N VAL A 194 5.38 -2.71 9.65
CA VAL A 194 6.72 -3.04 9.18
C VAL A 194 6.61 -3.41 7.70
N GLN A 195 7.16 -2.58 6.82
CA GLN A 195 7.20 -2.81 5.37
C GLN A 195 8.52 -3.50 5.00
N ARG A 196 8.42 -4.69 4.43
CA ARG A 196 9.60 -5.43 3.96
C ARG A 196 9.90 -5.12 2.50
N ILE A 197 11.17 -4.85 2.20
CA ILE A 197 11.67 -4.68 0.84
C ILE A 197 12.60 -5.84 0.53
N HIS A 198 12.25 -6.64 -0.47
CA HIS A 198 13.02 -7.78 -0.93
C HIS A 198 12.96 -7.89 -2.48
N ASN A 199 13.86 -8.66 -3.05
CA ASN A 199 14.02 -8.74 -4.52
C ASN A 199 12.79 -9.35 -5.23
N GLU A 200 11.99 -10.13 -4.51
CA GLU A 200 10.77 -10.74 -5.06
C GLU A 200 9.54 -9.87 -4.90
N ALA A 201 9.63 -8.78 -4.10
CA ALA A 201 8.52 -7.85 -3.92
C ALA A 201 8.03 -7.32 -5.28
N LYS A 202 6.72 -7.35 -5.50
CA LYS A 202 6.07 -7.00 -6.76
C LYS A 202 6.46 -5.60 -7.26
N THR A 203 6.53 -4.63 -6.36
CA THR A 203 6.92 -3.24 -6.67
C THR A 203 8.40 -3.10 -7.06
N VAL A 204 9.27 -4.00 -6.58
CA VAL A 204 10.69 -4.03 -6.96
C VAL A 204 10.85 -4.68 -8.34
N ARG A 205 10.28 -5.88 -8.53
CA ARG A 205 10.39 -6.63 -9.80
C ARG A 205 9.75 -5.90 -10.98
N ARG A 206 8.61 -5.26 -10.77
CA ARG A 206 7.82 -4.59 -11.82
C ARG A 206 7.85 -3.06 -11.71
N TYR A 207 8.91 -2.49 -11.16
CA TYR A 207 9.06 -1.04 -10.94
C TYR A 207 8.77 -0.19 -12.18
N GLN A 208 9.13 -0.68 -13.38
CA GLN A 208 8.90 0.06 -14.63
C GLN A 208 7.42 0.15 -15.00
N GLU A 209 6.60 -0.84 -14.61
CA GLU A 209 5.17 -0.89 -14.88
C GLU A 209 4.36 -0.14 -13.82
N PHE A 210 4.87 -0.05 -12.60
CA PHE A 210 4.22 0.63 -11.48
C PHE A 210 3.85 2.09 -11.79
N TRP A 211 4.74 2.83 -12.44
CA TRP A 211 4.52 4.24 -12.69
C TRP A 211 3.46 4.55 -13.75
N PRO A 212 3.42 3.87 -14.90
CA PRO A 212 2.33 4.04 -15.86
C PRO A 212 0.97 3.79 -15.25
N GLU A 213 0.81 2.71 -14.48
CA GLU A 213 -0.46 2.37 -13.80
C GLU A 213 -0.85 3.48 -12.82
N ARG A 214 0.06 3.90 -11.97
CA ARG A 214 -0.16 4.97 -11.01
C ARG A 214 -0.54 6.32 -11.67
N LEU A 215 0.10 6.69 -12.76
CA LEU A 215 -0.23 7.90 -13.50
C LEU A 215 -1.61 7.79 -14.16
N ALA A 216 -1.98 6.62 -14.66
CA ALA A 216 -3.32 6.37 -15.21
C ALA A 216 -4.38 6.54 -14.12
N ILE A 217 -4.15 5.99 -12.92
CA ILE A 217 -5.02 6.17 -11.76
C ILE A 217 -5.14 7.65 -11.39
N SER A 218 -4.01 8.36 -11.21
CA SER A 218 -4.02 9.78 -10.89
C SER A 218 -4.89 10.57 -11.88
N ARG A 219 -4.75 10.34 -13.19
CA ARG A 219 -5.53 11.00 -14.23
C ARG A 219 -7.01 10.64 -14.18
N ARG A 220 -7.34 9.37 -13.92
CA ARG A 220 -8.73 8.89 -13.75
C ARG A 220 -9.45 9.66 -12.65
N HIS A 221 -8.73 10.02 -11.58
CA HIS A 221 -9.24 10.77 -10.44
C HIS A 221 -9.07 12.31 -10.55
N GLY A 222 -8.71 12.84 -11.72
CA GLY A 222 -8.59 14.30 -11.95
C GLY A 222 -7.21 14.88 -11.68
N GLY A 223 -6.16 14.06 -11.58
CA GLY A 223 -4.79 14.53 -11.50
C GLY A 223 -4.32 15.23 -12.77
N ARG A 224 -3.37 16.16 -12.62
CA ARG A 224 -2.87 16.98 -13.73
C ARG A 224 -2.02 16.16 -14.70
N LEU A 225 -2.11 16.49 -16.00
CA LEU A 225 -1.26 15.90 -17.05
C LEU A 225 0.24 16.18 -16.79
N VAL A 226 0.53 17.40 -16.33
CA VAL A 226 1.87 17.79 -15.87
C VAL A 226 1.78 18.08 -14.37
N SER A 227 2.38 17.24 -13.57
CA SER A 227 2.34 17.33 -12.11
C SER A 227 3.77 17.31 -11.53
N PRO A 228 3.97 17.81 -10.30
CA PRO A 228 5.26 17.69 -9.60
C PRO A 228 5.81 16.28 -9.60
N LEU A 229 4.95 15.28 -9.46
CA LEU A 229 5.32 13.85 -9.52
C LEU A 229 5.95 13.49 -10.87
N LEU A 230 5.33 13.90 -11.99
CA LEU A 230 5.85 13.68 -13.34
C LEU A 230 7.17 14.39 -13.57
N ILE A 231 7.27 15.65 -13.12
CA ILE A 231 8.50 16.45 -13.25
C ILE A 231 9.64 15.78 -12.48
N ARG A 232 9.43 15.40 -11.22
CA ARG A 232 10.45 14.69 -10.41
C ARG A 232 10.89 13.38 -11.06
N ARG A 233 9.95 12.61 -11.61
CA ARG A 233 10.26 11.37 -12.32
C ARG A 233 11.06 11.63 -13.59
N TYR A 234 10.64 12.61 -14.39
CA TYR A 234 11.34 12.98 -15.62
C TYR A 234 12.77 13.41 -15.32
N VAL A 235 12.98 14.34 -14.38
CA VAL A 235 14.31 14.84 -13.99
C VAL A 235 15.23 13.73 -13.43
N ARG A 236 14.67 12.74 -12.74
CA ARG A 236 15.42 11.60 -12.19
C ARG A 236 15.67 10.47 -13.21
N SER A 237 15.05 10.50 -14.37
CA SER A 237 15.26 9.46 -15.37
C SER A 237 16.60 9.63 -16.08
N PRO A 238 17.38 8.55 -16.33
CA PRO A 238 18.64 8.64 -17.07
C PRO A 238 18.48 9.22 -18.48
N ARG A 239 17.31 8.98 -19.12
CA ARG A 239 16.98 9.55 -20.43
C ARG A 239 16.78 11.06 -20.37
N ALA A 240 16.08 11.56 -19.34
CA ALA A 240 15.86 13.00 -19.19
C ALA A 240 17.14 13.75 -18.86
N GLN A 241 18.00 13.16 -18.03
CA GLN A 241 19.32 13.72 -17.75
C GLN A 241 20.17 13.83 -19.03
N ARG A 242 20.16 12.82 -19.90
CA ARG A 242 20.84 12.88 -21.20
C ARG A 242 20.26 13.97 -22.11
N VAL A 243 18.92 14.08 -22.20
CA VAL A 243 18.27 15.12 -23.01
C VAL A 243 18.57 16.52 -22.46
N ALA A 244 18.54 16.70 -21.15
CA ALA A 244 18.89 17.98 -20.51
C ALA A 244 20.35 18.38 -20.76
N ILE A 245 21.29 17.42 -20.67
CA ILE A 245 22.71 17.63 -20.96
C ILE A 245 22.91 17.98 -22.44
N GLN A 246 22.25 17.28 -23.37
CA GLN A 246 22.32 17.57 -24.80
C GLN A 246 21.73 18.94 -25.14
N ALA A 247 20.62 19.31 -24.55
CA ALA A 247 20.01 20.63 -24.73
C ALA A 247 20.90 21.76 -24.18
N ALA A 248 21.51 21.56 -23.01
CA ALA A 248 22.45 22.49 -22.42
C ALA A 248 23.71 22.64 -23.28
N ALA A 249 24.25 21.54 -23.79
CA ALA A 249 25.41 21.54 -24.69
C ALA A 249 25.11 22.28 -26.03
N ALA A 250 23.91 22.04 -26.60
CA ALA A 250 23.47 22.75 -27.82
C ALA A 250 23.29 24.24 -27.56
N ALA A 251 22.67 24.63 -26.43
CA ALA A 251 22.55 26.03 -26.07
C ALA A 251 23.89 26.73 -25.86
N TYR A 252 24.85 26.06 -25.24
CA TYR A 252 26.21 26.58 -25.07
C TYR A 252 26.94 26.74 -26.40
N ALA A 253 26.80 25.77 -27.32
CA ALA A 253 27.38 25.85 -28.67
C ALA A 253 26.77 27.00 -29.51
N LEU A 254 25.48 27.31 -29.31
CA LEU A 254 24.81 28.45 -29.98
C LEU A 254 25.23 29.79 -29.37
N ALA A 255 25.42 29.86 -28.07
CA ALA A 255 25.89 31.07 -27.38
C ALA A 255 27.34 31.42 -27.75
N GLY A 256 28.22 30.41 -27.91
CA GLY A 256 29.63 30.61 -28.33
C GLY A 256 29.83 31.02 -29.79
N LYS A 257 28.77 31.00 -30.63
CA LYS A 257 28.78 31.48 -32.01
C LYS A 257 28.34 32.95 -32.19
N ARG A 258 28.09 33.65 -31.08
CA ARG A 258 27.68 35.07 -31.06
C ARG A 258 28.72 35.96 -30.41
N SER A 259 29.97 35.73 -30.68
CA SER A 259 31.01 36.75 -30.40
C SER A 259 31.54 37.29 -31.73
N PRO A 260 31.64 38.62 -31.87
CA PRO A 260 31.89 39.31 -33.11
C PRO A 260 33.25 39.06 -33.71
#